data_8a4a8ab12673f60b19bdf88e2ab898f1
#
_entry.id   8a4a8ab12673f60b19bdf88e2ab898f1
#
_cell.length_a   1.000
_cell.length_b   1.000
_cell.length_c   1.000
_cell.angle_alpha   90.00
_cell.angle_beta   90.00
_cell.angle_gamma   90.00
#
_symmetry.space_group_name_H-M   'P 1'
#
loop_
_entity.id
_entity.type
_entity.pdbx_description
1 polymer ?
#
loop_
_entity_poly.entity_id
_entity_poly.type
_entity_poly.pdbx_seq_one_letter_code
_entity_poly.pdbx_strand_id
1 'polypeptide(L)'
;MSSDAMAIPSATTEARPWVEVVHEWVTTVDHKRLGILYIVYALVFLLVGGIEATIIRIQLIRPHNDFVSPQVFNRMFTMHGTTMIFFVAMPILFGFANYLVPLMIGARDMAFPRLNA
;
A
#
# COMPACT_ATOMS: atom_id res chain seq x y z
N MET A 1 9.12 -58.73 -19.97
CA MET A 1 8.24 -57.55 -20.19
C MET A 1 8.14 -56.82 -18.86
N SER A 2 9.07 -55.92 -18.61
CA SER A 2 9.07 -55.09 -17.39
C SER A 2 8.26 -53.82 -17.68
N SER A 3 7.15 -53.68 -17.00
CA SER A 3 6.37 -52.44 -16.99
C SER A 3 7.05 -51.45 -16.03
N ASP A 4 7.90 -50.63 -16.56
CA ASP A 4 8.38 -49.46 -15.86
C ASP A 4 7.19 -48.52 -15.68
N ALA A 5 6.53 -48.64 -14.53
CA ALA A 5 5.53 -47.67 -14.09
C ALA A 5 6.26 -46.32 -13.90
N MET A 6 6.00 -45.43 -14.83
CA MET A 6 6.46 -44.03 -14.79
C MET A 6 5.91 -43.38 -13.55
N ALA A 7 6.69 -43.38 -12.48
CA ALA A 7 6.34 -42.68 -11.25
C ALA A 7 6.23 -41.19 -11.57
N ILE A 8 5.00 -40.67 -11.58
CA ILE A 8 4.74 -39.23 -11.62
C ILE A 8 5.31 -38.64 -10.33
N PRO A 9 6.30 -37.74 -10.40
CA PRO A 9 6.79 -37.10 -9.20
C PRO A 9 5.59 -36.37 -8.56
N SER A 10 5.22 -36.77 -7.34
CA SER A 10 4.29 -36.02 -6.52
C SER A 10 4.88 -34.64 -6.30
N ALA A 11 4.33 -33.65 -6.99
CA ALA A 11 4.62 -32.26 -6.70
C ALA A 11 4.12 -31.99 -5.28
N THR A 12 5.01 -32.17 -4.32
CA THR A 12 4.81 -31.61 -2.98
C THR A 12 4.78 -30.10 -3.16
N THR A 13 3.59 -29.54 -3.13
CA THR A 13 3.39 -28.08 -3.08
C THR A 13 3.89 -27.64 -1.70
N GLU A 14 5.21 -27.53 -1.55
CA GLU A 14 5.76 -26.88 -0.37
C GLU A 14 5.23 -25.45 -0.40
N ALA A 15 4.43 -25.10 0.62
CA ALA A 15 3.95 -23.76 0.81
C ALA A 15 5.16 -22.83 0.86
N ARG A 16 5.29 -21.93 -0.10
CA ARG A 16 6.39 -20.95 -0.13
C ARG A 16 6.42 -20.19 1.21
N PRO A 17 7.56 -20.03 1.84
CA PRO A 17 7.66 -19.27 3.06
C PRO A 17 7.16 -17.84 2.80
N TRP A 18 6.34 -17.33 3.71
CA TRP A 18 5.73 -16.00 3.60
C TRP A 18 6.73 -14.87 3.32
N VAL A 19 7.99 -15.04 3.79
CA VAL A 19 9.09 -14.10 3.55
C VAL A 19 9.42 -13.96 2.05
N GLU A 20 9.44 -15.06 1.31
CA GLU A 20 9.68 -15.04 -0.14
C GLU A 20 8.54 -14.33 -0.87
N VAL A 21 7.30 -14.58 -0.45
CA VAL A 21 6.13 -13.93 -1.03
C VAL A 21 6.19 -12.42 -0.79
N VAL A 22 6.49 -11.98 0.43
CA VAL A 22 6.65 -10.56 0.75
C VAL A 22 7.80 -9.94 -0.04
N HIS A 23 8.93 -10.63 -0.14
CA HIS A 23 10.08 -10.15 -0.92
C HIS A 23 9.73 -9.99 -2.42
N GLU A 24 9.03 -10.95 -3.02
CA GLU A 24 8.56 -10.84 -4.41
C GLU A 24 7.63 -9.65 -4.63
N TRP A 25 6.77 -9.34 -3.66
CA TRP A 25 5.87 -8.18 -3.74
C TRP A 25 6.62 -6.84 -3.60
N VAL A 26 7.56 -6.75 -2.68
CA VAL A 26 8.31 -5.52 -2.42
C VAL A 26 9.31 -5.19 -3.54
N THR A 27 9.87 -6.23 -4.20
CA THR A 27 10.84 -6.07 -5.27
C THR A 27 10.23 -6.13 -6.68
N THR A 28 8.90 -6.15 -6.79
CA THR A 28 8.21 -6.28 -8.07
C THR A 28 8.37 -5.04 -8.95
N VAL A 29 8.45 -5.26 -10.26
CA VAL A 29 8.36 -4.23 -11.30
C VAL A 29 7.04 -4.33 -12.09
N ASP A 30 6.15 -5.26 -11.73
CA ASP A 30 4.84 -5.42 -12.34
C ASP A 30 3.91 -4.28 -11.92
N HIS A 31 3.38 -3.54 -12.90
CA HIS A 31 2.51 -2.38 -12.67
C HIS A 31 1.25 -2.71 -11.86
N LYS A 32 0.69 -3.92 -11.99
CA LYS A 32 -0.49 -4.34 -11.23
C LYS A 32 -0.17 -4.54 -9.75
N ARG A 33 0.89 -5.29 -9.45
CA ARG A 33 1.34 -5.50 -8.07
C ARG A 33 1.79 -4.20 -7.43
N LEU A 34 2.51 -3.38 -8.19
CA LEU A 34 2.95 -2.07 -7.74
C LEU A 34 1.76 -1.14 -7.43
N GLY A 35 0.75 -1.11 -8.30
CA GLY A 35 -0.47 -0.35 -8.06
C GLY A 35 -1.19 -0.80 -6.78
N ILE A 36 -1.28 -2.11 -6.54
CA ILE A 36 -1.86 -2.66 -5.30
C ILE A 36 -1.03 -2.25 -4.07
N LEU A 37 0.30 -2.29 -4.15
CA LEU A 37 1.16 -1.84 -3.05
C LEU A 37 0.95 -0.36 -2.71
N TYR A 38 0.85 0.51 -3.70
CA TYR A 38 0.53 1.93 -3.48
C TYR A 38 -0.82 2.12 -2.79
N ILE A 39 -1.84 1.36 -3.19
CA ILE A 39 -3.17 1.43 -2.58
C ILE A 39 -3.13 0.93 -1.13
N VAL A 40 -2.49 -0.20 -0.86
CA VAL A 40 -2.34 -0.75 0.51
C VAL A 40 -1.57 0.22 1.40
N TYR A 41 -0.46 0.78 0.90
CA TYR A 41 0.30 1.81 1.58
C TYR A 41 -0.58 3.01 1.95
N ALA A 42 -1.33 3.52 0.98
CA ALA A 42 -2.24 4.65 1.19
C ALA A 42 -3.34 4.34 2.22
N LEU A 43 -3.88 3.13 2.24
CA LEU A 43 -4.88 2.71 3.24
C LEU A 43 -4.29 2.65 4.65
N VAL A 44 -3.06 2.20 4.82
CA VAL A 44 -2.37 2.23 6.12
C VAL A 44 -2.21 3.68 6.60
N PHE A 45 -1.75 4.58 5.74
CA PHE A 45 -1.62 5.99 6.09
C PHE A 45 -2.97 6.71 6.27
N LEU A 46 -4.03 6.24 5.61
CA LEU A 46 -5.39 6.71 5.86
C LEU A 46 -5.82 6.43 7.32
N LEU A 47 -5.47 5.26 7.86
CA LEU A 47 -5.72 4.96 9.28
C LEU A 47 -4.92 5.90 10.20
N VAL A 48 -3.65 6.14 9.89
CA VAL A 48 -2.81 7.08 10.64
C VAL A 48 -3.41 8.49 10.61
N GLY A 49 -3.74 9.00 9.42
CA GLY A 49 -4.38 10.31 9.25
C GLY A 49 -5.75 10.39 9.94
N GLY A 50 -6.51 9.28 9.97
CA GLY A 50 -7.76 9.18 10.72
C GLY A 50 -7.58 9.30 12.23
N ILE A 51 -6.53 8.71 12.79
CA ILE A 51 -6.17 8.85 14.20
C ILE A 51 -5.78 10.31 14.51
N GLU A 52 -4.97 10.93 13.66
CA GLU A 52 -4.60 12.35 13.80
C GLU A 52 -5.84 13.25 13.76
N ALA A 53 -6.76 13.03 12.83
CA ALA A 53 -8.03 13.74 12.74
C ALA A 53 -8.90 13.54 13.99
N THR A 54 -8.93 12.35 14.56
CA THR A 54 -9.69 12.03 15.77
C THR A 54 -9.13 12.81 16.96
N ILE A 55 -7.81 12.88 17.12
CA ILE A 55 -7.16 13.67 18.18
C ILE A 55 -7.53 15.17 18.05
N ILE A 56 -7.46 15.71 16.83
CA ILE A 56 -7.88 17.10 16.55
C ILE A 56 -9.34 17.32 16.93
N ARG A 57 -10.23 16.39 16.58
CA ARG A 57 -11.66 16.47 16.91
C ARG A 57 -11.93 16.38 18.41
N ILE A 58 -11.26 15.52 19.14
CA ILE A 58 -11.40 15.40 20.60
C ILE A 58 -11.01 16.72 21.26
N GLN A 59 -9.91 17.36 20.83
CA GLN A 59 -9.49 18.66 21.35
C GLN A 59 -10.57 19.74 21.15
N LEU A 60 -11.31 19.69 20.05
CA LEU A 60 -12.31 20.68 19.67
C LEU A 60 -13.73 20.39 20.19
N ILE A 61 -13.95 19.30 20.93
CA ILE A 61 -15.28 18.92 21.46
C ILE A 61 -15.84 19.98 22.42
N ARG A 62 -14.98 20.59 23.23
CA ARG A 62 -15.38 21.58 24.25
C ARG A 62 -14.49 22.81 24.13
N PRO A 63 -15.04 24.03 24.38
CA PRO A 63 -14.22 25.21 24.54
C PRO A 63 -13.32 25.05 25.77
N HIS A 64 -12.08 25.52 25.67
CA HIS A 64 -11.03 25.37 26.70
C HIS A 64 -10.71 23.93 27.12
N ASN A 65 -10.75 22.99 26.17
CA ASN A 65 -10.36 21.63 26.41
C ASN A 65 -8.82 21.52 26.46
N ASP A 66 -8.29 20.87 27.48
CA ASP A 66 -6.85 20.68 27.71
C ASP A 66 -6.39 19.24 27.37
N PHE A 67 -7.04 18.59 26.42
CA PHE A 67 -6.68 17.21 26.01
C PHE A 67 -5.27 17.13 25.42
N VAL A 68 -4.90 18.12 24.60
CA VAL A 68 -3.53 18.28 24.07
C VAL A 68 -3.08 19.73 24.19
N SER A 69 -1.78 19.94 24.37
CA SER A 69 -1.22 21.30 24.40
C SER A 69 -1.35 22.00 23.04
N PRO A 70 -1.38 23.34 23.00
CA PRO A 70 -1.45 24.09 21.74
C PRO A 70 -0.34 23.72 20.74
N GLN A 71 0.86 23.43 21.22
CA GLN A 71 1.97 23.02 20.37
C GLN A 71 1.72 21.64 19.74
N VAL A 72 1.18 20.70 20.52
CA VAL A 72 0.83 19.36 20.02
C VAL A 72 -0.33 19.45 19.03
N PHE A 73 -1.35 20.27 19.32
CA PHE A 73 -2.45 20.50 18.41
C PHE A 73 -1.99 21.04 17.04
N ASN A 74 -1.12 22.05 17.03
CA ASN A 74 -0.56 22.59 15.80
C ASN A 74 0.26 21.56 15.01
N ARG A 75 1.02 20.73 15.71
CA ARG A 75 1.75 19.62 15.07
C ARG A 75 0.78 18.58 14.47
N MET A 76 -0.25 18.19 15.20
CA MET A 76 -1.27 17.24 14.71
C MET A 76 -2.00 17.79 13.49
N PHE A 77 -2.34 19.06 13.48
CA PHE A 77 -2.98 19.72 12.34
C PHE A 77 -2.09 19.67 11.09
N THR A 78 -0.82 20.04 11.22
CA THR A 78 0.14 19.99 10.11
C THR A 78 0.42 18.56 9.65
N MET A 79 0.63 17.63 10.58
CA MET A 79 0.87 16.22 10.27
C MET A 79 -0.33 15.59 9.57
N HIS A 80 -1.55 15.83 10.05
CA HIS A 80 -2.76 15.34 9.41
C HIS A 80 -2.86 15.82 7.95
N GLY A 81 -2.67 17.11 7.70
CA GLY A 81 -2.70 17.67 6.35
C GLY A 81 -1.65 17.05 5.43
N THR A 82 -0.41 16.94 5.90
CA THR A 82 0.69 16.31 5.16
C THR A 82 0.41 14.83 4.88
N THR A 83 -0.02 14.09 5.90
CA THR A 83 -0.36 12.65 5.77
C THR A 83 -1.46 12.45 4.74
N MET A 84 -2.54 13.21 4.79
CA MET A 84 -3.66 13.05 3.88
C MET A 84 -3.35 13.42 2.44
N ILE A 85 -2.49 14.41 2.20
CA ILE A 85 -2.12 14.84 0.84
C ILE A 85 -1.02 13.97 0.25
N PHE A 86 0.11 13.83 0.96
CA PHE A 86 1.31 13.17 0.41
C PHE A 86 1.36 11.66 0.62
N PHE A 87 0.76 11.13 1.68
CA PHE A 87 0.82 9.71 2.01
C PHE A 87 -0.48 8.95 1.73
N VAL A 88 -1.58 9.64 1.50
CA VAL A 88 -2.87 9.02 1.16
C VAL A 88 -3.31 9.38 -0.25
N ALA A 89 -3.58 10.65 -0.53
CA ALA A 89 -4.14 11.07 -1.82
C ALA A 89 -3.21 10.79 -2.99
N MET A 90 -1.94 11.17 -2.91
CA MET A 90 -0.98 10.93 -3.98
C MET A 90 -0.73 9.44 -4.23
N PRO A 91 -0.42 8.60 -3.22
CA PRO A 91 -0.26 7.16 -3.44
C PRO A 91 -1.51 6.48 -3.99
N ILE A 92 -2.72 6.87 -3.62
CA ILE A 92 -3.96 6.34 -4.21
C ILE A 92 -4.02 6.68 -5.70
N LEU A 93 -3.76 7.92 -6.08
CA LEU A 93 -3.78 8.34 -7.48
C LEU A 93 -2.73 7.57 -8.30
N PHE A 94 -1.52 7.46 -7.80
CA PHE A 94 -0.47 6.68 -8.45
C PHE A 94 -0.78 5.19 -8.48
N GLY A 95 -1.38 4.64 -7.44
CA GLY A 95 -1.81 3.25 -7.39
C GLY A 95 -2.84 2.93 -8.47
N PHE A 96 -3.88 3.75 -8.60
CA PHE A 96 -4.87 3.59 -9.66
C PHE A 96 -4.29 3.82 -11.05
N ALA A 97 -3.44 4.84 -11.23
CA ALA A 97 -2.78 5.10 -12.50
C ALA A 97 -1.92 3.90 -12.94
N ASN A 98 -1.07 3.38 -12.07
CA ASN A 98 -0.23 2.22 -12.36
C ASN A 98 -1.03 0.95 -12.65
N TYR A 99 -2.17 0.76 -12.00
CA TYR A 99 -3.01 -0.41 -12.21
C TYR A 99 -3.88 -0.31 -13.47
N LEU A 100 -4.58 0.81 -13.65
CA LEU A 100 -5.62 0.95 -14.66
C LEU A 100 -5.12 1.46 -16.02
N VAL A 101 -4.22 2.44 -16.04
CA VAL A 101 -3.81 3.09 -17.31
C VAL A 101 -3.18 2.10 -18.29
N PRO A 102 -2.23 1.21 -17.92
CA PRO A 102 -1.72 0.20 -18.83
C PRO A 102 -2.81 -0.76 -19.35
N LEU A 103 -3.77 -1.11 -18.49
CA LEU A 103 -4.88 -1.97 -18.89
C LEU A 103 -5.85 -1.26 -19.85
N MET A 104 -6.14 0.01 -19.63
CA MET A 104 -7.05 0.80 -20.46
C MET A 104 -6.52 1.02 -21.88
N ILE A 105 -5.21 1.20 -22.03
CA ILE A 105 -4.56 1.37 -23.35
C ILE A 105 -4.15 0.04 -24.00
N GLY A 106 -4.37 -1.10 -23.31
CA GLY A 106 -4.01 -2.42 -23.81
C GLY A 106 -2.50 -2.73 -23.78
N ALA A 107 -1.71 -1.95 -23.05
CA ALA A 107 -0.28 -2.21 -22.87
C ALA A 107 -0.05 -3.37 -21.88
N ARG A 108 1.02 -4.13 -22.12
CA ARG A 108 1.41 -5.23 -21.20
C ARG A 108 2.05 -4.71 -19.91
N ASP A 109 2.79 -3.58 -19.99
CA ASP A 109 3.53 -2.98 -18.89
C ASP A 109 3.73 -1.48 -19.09
N MET A 110 4.31 -0.83 -18.09
CA MET A 110 4.71 0.58 -18.14
C MET A 110 5.93 0.77 -19.05
N ALA A 111 6.11 2.01 -19.59
CA ALA A 111 7.23 2.33 -20.48
C ALA A 111 8.61 2.12 -19.80
N PHE A 112 8.73 2.46 -18.52
CA PHE A 112 9.94 2.31 -17.72
C PHE A 112 9.62 1.59 -16.40
N PRO A 113 9.42 0.27 -16.39
CA PRO A 113 8.93 -0.44 -15.22
C PRO A 113 9.89 -0.36 -14.02
N ARG A 114 11.20 -0.40 -14.24
CA ARG A 114 12.20 -0.28 -13.16
C ARG A 114 12.29 1.13 -12.57
N LEU A 115 12.10 2.15 -13.38
CA LEU A 115 12.08 3.54 -12.91
C LEU A 115 10.79 3.86 -12.15
N ASN A 116 9.68 3.21 -12.52
CA ASN A 116 8.38 3.38 -11.88
C ASN A 116 8.29 2.64 -10.53
N ALA A 117 9.01 1.54 -10.37
CA ALA A 117 9.08 0.80 -9.11
C ALA A 117 10.02 1.46 -8.11
#